data_86fade46915ded9d7b91629d821a89ed
#
_entry.id   86fade46915ded9d7b91629d821a89ed
#
_cell.length_a   1.000
_cell.length_b   1.000
_cell.length_c   1.000
_cell.angle_alpha   90.00
_cell.angle_beta   90.00
_cell.angle_gamma   90.00
#
_symmetry.space_group_name_H-M   'P 1'
#
loop_
_entity.id
_entity.type
_entity.pdbx_description
1 polymer ?
#
loop_
_entity_poly.entity_id
_entity_poly.type
_entity_poly.pdbx_seq_one_letter_code
_entity_poly.pdbx_strand_id
1 'polypeptide(L)'
;MPCYHPITAYRARNPNPSGKYPLIFHLPRSYKAEEVKIPCGQCIGCRLERSRVWAMRCVHESQLHKDNCFLTLTYDSSRLESFGRDYTLVPDDFVRFMKRFRKNFKDEKIRFFHCGEYGELNKRPHHHAIIFGFDFPDKRLLAVNHGQRIYRSQTLERLWPYGYSSIG
;
A
#
# COMPACT_ATOMS: atom_id res chain seq x y z
N MET A 1 -16.31 11.65 -2.24
CA MET A 1 -17.30 11.35 -3.32
C MET A 1 -18.39 10.45 -2.75
N PRO A 2 -19.65 10.58 -3.18
CA PRO A 2 -20.72 9.75 -2.64
C PRO A 2 -20.58 8.28 -3.09
N CYS A 3 -21.03 7.37 -2.23
CA CYS A 3 -21.21 5.96 -2.63
C CYS A 3 -22.42 5.86 -3.56
N TYR A 4 -22.24 5.17 -4.70
CA TYR A 4 -23.35 5.01 -5.66
C TYR A 4 -24.29 3.84 -5.32
N HIS A 5 -23.84 2.90 -4.48
CA HIS A 5 -24.61 1.73 -4.07
C HIS A 5 -24.47 1.50 -2.55
N PRO A 6 -25.03 2.42 -1.72
CA PRO A 6 -24.93 2.27 -0.28
C PRO A 6 -25.64 1.01 0.21
N ILE A 7 -25.06 0.36 1.19
CA ILE A 7 -25.61 -0.82 1.84
C ILE A 7 -26.47 -0.36 3.03
N THR A 8 -27.66 -0.92 3.16
CA THR A 8 -28.50 -0.70 4.33
C THR A 8 -27.99 -1.55 5.49
N ALA A 9 -27.76 -0.92 6.61
CA ALA A 9 -27.46 -1.56 7.89
C ALA A 9 -28.32 -0.95 8.99
N TYR A 10 -28.34 -1.58 10.13
CA TYR A 10 -29.13 -1.14 11.27
C TYR A 10 -28.24 -1.06 12.50
N ARG A 11 -28.38 0.00 13.29
CA ARG A 11 -27.60 0.16 14.53
C ARG A 11 -28.23 -0.70 15.63
N ALA A 12 -27.45 -1.54 16.28
CA ALA A 12 -27.92 -2.31 17.43
C ALA A 12 -28.36 -1.37 18.57
N ARG A 13 -29.38 -1.76 19.32
CA ARG A 13 -29.88 -0.96 20.46
C ARG A 13 -28.91 -0.97 21.65
N ASN A 14 -28.23 -2.08 21.84
CA ASN A 14 -27.32 -2.25 22.97
C ASN A 14 -25.86 -2.17 22.50
N PRO A 15 -25.00 -1.48 23.23
CA PRO A 15 -23.59 -1.50 22.95
C PRO A 15 -22.99 -2.87 23.24
N ASN A 16 -21.90 -3.20 22.54
CA ASN A 16 -21.08 -4.35 22.86
C ASN A 16 -20.23 -4.10 24.14
N PRO A 17 -19.51 -5.09 24.66
CA PRO A 17 -18.66 -4.91 25.84
C PRO A 17 -17.61 -3.79 25.74
N SER A 18 -17.25 -3.37 24.53
CA SER A 18 -16.36 -2.23 24.29
C SER A 18 -17.08 -0.89 24.18
N GLY A 19 -18.38 -0.82 24.48
CA GLY A 19 -19.20 0.40 24.43
C GLY A 19 -19.63 0.83 23.03
N LYS A 20 -19.35 0.05 21.98
CA LYS A 20 -19.71 0.37 20.60
C LYS A 20 -21.04 -0.28 20.22
N TYR A 21 -21.84 0.43 19.42
CA TYR A 21 -23.08 -0.07 18.85
C TYR A 21 -22.79 -0.80 17.53
N PRO A 22 -22.84 -2.15 17.47
CA PRO A 22 -22.54 -2.89 16.26
C PRO A 22 -23.58 -2.65 15.17
N LEU A 23 -23.17 -2.81 13.90
CA LEU A 23 -24.10 -2.78 12.77
C LEU A 23 -24.64 -4.18 12.49
N ILE A 24 -25.95 -4.24 12.24
CA ILE A 24 -26.70 -5.46 11.91
C ILE A 24 -27.16 -5.33 10.46
N PHE A 25 -26.90 -6.35 9.64
CA PHE A 25 -27.27 -6.34 8.21
C PHE A 25 -28.59 -7.08 7.93
N HIS A 26 -29.03 -7.94 8.84
CA HIS A 26 -30.28 -8.68 8.75
C HIS A 26 -31.10 -8.45 10.01
N LEU A 27 -32.27 -7.83 9.86
CA LEU A 27 -33.18 -7.61 10.98
C LEU A 27 -34.22 -8.73 11.06
N PRO A 28 -34.45 -9.27 12.26
CA PRO A 28 -35.71 -10.00 12.54
C PRO A 28 -36.90 -9.05 12.38
N ARG A 29 -38.04 -9.53 11.84
CA ARG A 29 -39.23 -8.70 11.59
C ARG A 29 -39.75 -7.91 12.79
N SER A 30 -39.46 -8.37 14.00
CA SER A 30 -39.88 -7.77 15.28
C SER A 30 -38.90 -6.72 15.83
N TYR A 31 -37.77 -6.51 15.20
CA TYR A 31 -36.71 -5.66 15.73
C TYR A 31 -36.77 -4.24 15.15
N LYS A 32 -37.19 -3.25 15.95
CA LYS A 32 -37.12 -1.83 15.58
C LYS A 32 -35.72 -1.31 15.83
N ALA A 33 -34.98 -0.96 14.77
CA ALA A 33 -33.64 -0.38 14.84
C ALA A 33 -33.54 0.81 13.88
N GLU A 34 -32.61 1.72 14.18
CA GLU A 34 -32.28 2.85 13.33
C GLU A 34 -31.61 2.35 12.04
N GLU A 35 -32.19 2.71 10.89
CA GLU A 35 -31.60 2.41 9.59
C GLU A 35 -30.43 3.37 9.31
N VAL A 36 -29.29 2.82 8.87
CA VAL A 36 -28.08 3.55 8.52
C VAL A 36 -27.62 3.15 7.13
N LYS A 37 -27.29 4.12 6.29
CA LYS A 37 -26.67 3.86 4.98
C LYS A 37 -25.15 3.92 5.13
N ILE A 38 -24.48 2.83 4.78
CA ILE A 38 -23.03 2.74 4.83
C ILE A 38 -22.45 2.60 3.41
N PRO A 39 -21.25 3.12 3.16
CA PRO A 39 -20.59 2.97 1.88
C PRO A 39 -20.33 1.49 1.54
N CYS A 40 -20.62 1.06 0.31
CA CYS A 40 -20.41 -0.33 -0.12
C CYS A 40 -18.92 -0.75 -0.20
N GLY A 41 -18.00 0.20 -0.25
CA GLY A 41 -16.56 -0.04 -0.32
C GLY A 41 -16.04 -0.46 -1.71
N GLN A 42 -16.92 -0.79 -2.66
CA GLN A 42 -16.52 -1.41 -3.94
C GLN A 42 -16.81 -0.55 -5.19
N CYS A 43 -17.84 0.29 -5.17
CA CYS A 43 -18.15 1.15 -6.30
C CYS A 43 -17.01 2.16 -6.56
N ILE A 44 -16.98 2.71 -7.77
CA ILE A 44 -15.92 3.66 -8.16
C ILE A 44 -15.81 4.84 -7.19
N GLY A 45 -16.92 5.38 -6.70
CA GLY A 45 -16.91 6.46 -5.70
C GLY A 45 -16.23 6.06 -4.40
N CYS A 46 -16.49 4.86 -3.87
CA CYS A 46 -15.84 4.34 -2.67
C CYS A 46 -14.35 4.04 -2.89
N ARG A 47 -13.99 3.54 -4.06
CA ARG A 47 -12.58 3.24 -4.41
C ARG A 47 -11.76 4.53 -4.53
N LEU A 48 -12.30 5.55 -5.21
CA LEU A 48 -11.66 6.87 -5.32
C LEU A 48 -11.54 7.55 -3.96
N GLU A 49 -12.56 7.46 -3.10
CA GLU A 49 -12.49 8.02 -1.75
C GLU A 49 -11.42 7.31 -0.89
N ARG A 50 -11.32 5.99 -1.00
CA ARG A 50 -10.25 5.23 -0.34
C ARG A 50 -8.87 5.68 -0.82
N SER A 51 -8.68 5.81 -2.13
CA SER A 51 -7.43 6.30 -2.71
C SER A 51 -7.07 7.70 -2.21
N ARG A 52 -8.04 8.62 -2.22
CA ARG A 52 -7.88 9.98 -1.70
C ARG A 52 -7.45 10.00 -0.22
N VAL A 53 -8.13 9.22 0.61
CA VAL A 53 -7.82 9.14 2.05
C VAL A 53 -6.41 8.60 2.29
N TRP A 54 -5.99 7.57 1.55
CA TRP A 54 -4.63 7.04 1.68
C TRP A 54 -3.57 8.01 1.17
N ALA A 55 -3.82 8.69 0.06
CA ALA A 55 -2.91 9.74 -0.43
C ALA A 55 -2.73 10.86 0.62
N MET A 56 -3.82 11.34 1.22
CA MET A 56 -3.74 12.34 2.31
C MET A 56 -2.95 11.82 3.52
N ARG A 57 -3.15 10.56 3.93
CA ARG A 57 -2.38 9.95 5.03
C ARG A 57 -0.89 9.89 4.71
N CYS A 58 -0.52 9.51 3.47
CA CYS A 58 0.87 9.50 3.04
C CYS A 58 1.48 10.91 3.04
N VAL A 59 0.75 11.92 2.57
CA VAL A 59 1.20 13.31 2.61
C VAL A 59 1.41 13.78 4.06
N HIS A 60 0.46 13.54 4.94
CA HIS A 60 0.59 13.93 6.35
C HIS A 60 1.76 13.21 7.02
N GLU A 61 1.93 11.91 6.76
CA GLU A 61 3.06 11.16 7.32
C GLU A 61 4.39 11.70 6.80
N SER A 62 4.49 12.00 5.50
CA SER A 62 5.74 12.50 4.91
C SER A 62 6.19 13.84 5.49
N GLN A 63 5.26 14.69 5.90
CA GLN A 63 5.55 15.98 6.53
C GLN A 63 6.17 15.85 7.93
N LEU A 64 6.02 14.70 8.59
CA LEU A 64 6.59 14.44 9.91
C LEU A 64 8.06 13.98 9.83
N HIS A 65 8.58 13.77 8.64
CA HIS A 65 9.92 13.23 8.41
C HIS A 65 10.72 14.17 7.49
N LYS A 66 12.01 14.31 7.80
CA LYS A 66 12.92 15.11 6.98
C LYS A 66 13.20 14.48 5.63
N ASP A 67 13.41 13.17 5.64
CA ASP A 67 13.78 12.40 4.47
C ASP A 67 12.68 11.34 4.19
N ASN A 68 12.33 11.20 2.92
CA ASN A 68 11.38 10.22 2.44
C ASN A 68 11.81 9.75 1.05
N CYS A 69 11.55 8.51 0.69
CA CYS A 69 11.80 8.04 -0.67
C CYS A 69 10.66 7.15 -1.19
N PHE A 70 10.47 7.19 -2.50
CA PHE A 70 9.55 6.32 -3.20
C PHE A 70 10.33 5.20 -3.89
N LEU A 71 9.95 3.97 -3.62
CA LEU A 71 10.62 2.79 -4.18
C LEU A 71 9.73 2.10 -5.22
N THR A 72 10.32 1.72 -6.34
CA THR A 72 9.75 0.76 -7.28
C THR A 72 10.63 -0.47 -7.30
N LEU A 73 10.04 -1.62 -6.98
CA LEU A 73 10.71 -2.92 -6.86
C LEU A 73 10.09 -3.89 -7.86
N THR A 74 10.80 -4.18 -8.94
CA THR A 74 10.30 -4.97 -10.07
C THR A 74 10.99 -6.32 -10.11
N TYR A 75 10.26 -7.38 -10.42
CA TYR A 75 10.83 -8.70 -10.59
C TYR A 75 11.56 -8.84 -11.94
N ASP A 76 12.67 -9.55 -11.95
CA ASP A 76 13.32 -10.02 -13.15
C ASP A 76 12.56 -11.22 -13.75
N SER A 77 12.42 -11.29 -15.07
CA SER A 77 11.71 -12.37 -15.75
C SER A 77 12.37 -13.74 -15.47
N SER A 78 13.69 -13.83 -15.53
CA SER A 78 14.42 -15.06 -15.22
C SER A 78 14.18 -15.56 -13.80
N ARG A 79 13.98 -14.63 -12.86
CA ARG A 79 13.64 -14.96 -11.47
C ARG A 79 12.23 -15.47 -11.33
N LEU A 80 11.27 -14.84 -12.01
CA LEU A 80 9.87 -15.30 -12.00
C LEU A 80 9.75 -16.71 -12.58
N GLU A 81 10.43 -17.00 -13.69
CA GLU A 81 10.48 -18.32 -14.31
C GLU A 81 11.14 -19.35 -13.40
N SER A 82 12.28 -19.02 -12.78
CA SER A 82 13.01 -19.94 -11.90
C SER A 82 12.23 -20.34 -10.63
N PHE A 83 11.28 -19.53 -10.21
CA PHE A 83 10.40 -19.84 -9.08
C PHE A 83 9.12 -20.59 -9.48
N GLY A 84 8.94 -20.93 -10.78
CA GLY A 84 7.72 -21.55 -11.29
C GLY A 84 6.47 -20.70 -11.06
N ARG A 85 6.64 -19.40 -11.02
CA ARG A 85 5.60 -18.42 -10.69
C ARG A 85 5.32 -17.59 -11.92
N ASP A 86 4.35 -18.01 -12.71
CA ASP A 86 3.88 -17.29 -13.89
C ASP A 86 3.51 -15.85 -13.55
N TYR A 87 4.49 -14.93 -13.61
CA TYR A 87 4.30 -13.49 -13.44
C TYR A 87 3.41 -13.09 -12.24
N THR A 88 3.43 -13.89 -11.16
CA THR A 88 2.59 -13.65 -9.98
C THR A 88 3.33 -12.81 -8.95
N LEU A 89 2.67 -11.78 -8.46
CA LEU A 89 3.15 -10.95 -7.37
C LEU A 89 3.17 -11.77 -6.07
N VAL A 90 4.29 -11.70 -5.35
CA VAL A 90 4.52 -12.44 -4.11
C VAL A 90 4.61 -11.48 -2.93
N PRO A 91 3.54 -11.37 -2.12
CA PRO A 91 3.52 -10.45 -0.98
C PRO A 91 4.66 -10.67 0.02
N ASP A 92 5.03 -11.93 0.26
CA ASP A 92 6.10 -12.30 1.19
C ASP A 92 7.48 -11.76 0.80
N ASP A 93 7.73 -11.52 -0.49
CA ASP A 93 9.02 -10.97 -0.92
C ASP A 93 9.21 -9.53 -0.44
N PHE A 94 8.14 -8.74 -0.39
CA PHE A 94 8.18 -7.42 0.24
C PHE A 94 8.38 -7.51 1.76
N VAL A 95 7.75 -8.45 2.43
CA VAL A 95 7.98 -8.70 3.87
C VAL A 95 9.45 -9.05 4.13
N ARG A 96 10.04 -9.93 3.29
CA ARG A 96 11.47 -10.29 3.38
C ARG A 96 12.38 -9.10 3.09
N PHE A 97 12.02 -8.26 2.09
CA PHE A 97 12.72 -7.01 1.82
C PHE A 97 12.73 -6.11 3.05
N MET A 98 11.59 -5.85 3.68
CA MET A 98 11.50 -5.01 4.88
C MET A 98 12.25 -5.58 6.08
N LYS A 99 12.33 -6.91 6.23
CA LYS A 99 13.16 -7.56 7.25
C LYS A 99 14.65 -7.29 7.00
N ARG A 100 15.14 -7.44 5.75
CA ARG A 100 16.53 -7.12 5.38
C ARG A 100 16.82 -5.63 5.56
N PHE A 101 15.89 -4.79 5.14
CA PHE A 101 15.99 -3.33 5.28
C PHE A 101 16.18 -2.94 6.75
N ARG A 102 15.31 -3.37 7.64
CA ARG A 102 15.40 -3.07 9.09
C ARG A 102 16.63 -3.68 9.76
N LYS A 103 17.11 -4.83 9.27
CA LYS A 103 18.36 -5.42 9.77
C LYS A 103 19.57 -4.57 9.36
N ASN A 104 19.56 -3.98 8.16
CA ASN A 104 20.66 -3.17 7.65
C ASN A 104 20.69 -1.77 8.28
N PHE A 105 19.52 -1.20 8.59
CA PHE A 105 19.34 0.13 9.14
C PHE A 105 18.62 0.06 10.49
N LYS A 106 19.31 -0.54 11.50
CA LYS A 106 18.71 -0.86 12.83
C LYS A 106 18.30 0.37 13.62
N ASP A 107 19.06 1.46 13.46
CA ASP A 107 18.90 2.69 14.25
C ASP A 107 17.86 3.64 13.64
N GLU A 108 17.39 3.34 12.42
CA GLU A 108 16.43 4.17 11.71
C GLU A 108 14.99 3.81 12.07
N LYS A 109 14.24 4.80 12.52
CA LYS A 109 12.79 4.68 12.80
C LYS A 109 12.01 4.94 11.53
N ILE A 110 11.80 3.90 10.74
CA ILE A 110 11.08 3.98 9.47
C ILE A 110 9.64 3.55 9.60
N ARG A 111 8.78 4.25 8.86
CA ARG A 111 7.41 3.82 8.54
C ARG A 111 7.29 3.63 7.03
N PHE A 112 6.28 2.95 6.57
CA PHE A 112 6.09 2.75 5.14
C PHE A 112 4.61 2.59 4.78
N PHE A 113 4.29 2.96 3.56
CA PHE A 113 3.08 2.58 2.84
C PHE A 113 3.49 1.74 1.62
N HIS A 114 2.79 0.66 1.36
CA HIS A 114 3.15 -0.28 0.30
C HIS A 114 1.92 -0.77 -0.44
N CYS A 115 2.08 -0.95 -1.75
CA CYS A 115 1.15 -1.68 -2.61
C CYS A 115 1.91 -2.55 -3.61
N GLY A 116 1.27 -3.61 -4.05
CA GLY A 116 1.71 -4.41 -5.17
C GLY A 116 0.76 -4.24 -6.34
N GLU A 117 1.30 -4.21 -7.55
CA GLU A 117 0.50 -4.06 -8.77
C GLU A 117 1.11 -4.78 -9.96
N TYR A 118 0.36 -4.83 -11.05
CA TYR A 118 0.80 -5.37 -12.34
C TYR A 118 0.87 -4.24 -13.36
N GLY A 119 1.99 -4.12 -14.04
CA GLY A 119 2.20 -3.10 -15.07
C GLY A 119 1.13 -3.14 -16.16
N GLU A 120 0.77 -1.99 -16.71
CA GLU A 120 -0.31 -1.86 -17.69
C GLU A 120 -0.04 -2.64 -18.97
N LEU A 121 1.17 -2.53 -19.53
CA LEU A 121 1.53 -3.12 -20.81
C LEU A 121 1.86 -4.63 -20.69
N ASN A 122 2.83 -4.98 -19.87
CA ASN A 122 3.40 -6.32 -19.81
C ASN A 122 2.92 -7.13 -18.60
N LYS A 123 1.97 -6.60 -17.84
CA LYS A 123 1.46 -7.23 -16.61
C LYS A 123 2.58 -7.68 -15.64
N ARG A 124 3.77 -7.07 -15.76
CA ARG A 124 4.90 -7.41 -14.89
C ARG A 124 4.59 -7.04 -13.45
N PRO A 125 4.69 -7.98 -12.52
CA PRO A 125 4.46 -7.70 -11.11
C PRO A 125 5.55 -6.78 -10.55
N HIS A 126 5.15 -5.85 -9.73
CA HIS A 126 6.06 -4.95 -9.03
C HIS A 126 5.43 -4.43 -7.73
N HIS A 127 6.27 -3.96 -6.84
CA HIS A 127 5.86 -3.31 -5.61
C HIS A 127 6.24 -1.84 -5.65
N HIS A 128 5.33 -0.99 -5.17
CA HIS A 128 5.62 0.38 -4.82
C HIS A 128 5.62 0.55 -3.30
N ALA A 129 6.58 1.32 -2.79
CA ALA A 129 6.61 1.65 -1.38
C ALA A 129 7.08 3.10 -1.18
N ILE A 130 6.39 3.82 -0.30
CA ILE A 130 6.90 5.07 0.27
C ILE A 130 7.56 4.69 1.60
N ILE A 131 8.82 5.01 1.75
CA ILE A 131 9.54 4.88 3.01
C ILE A 131 9.61 6.26 3.64
N PHE A 132 9.09 6.39 4.85
CA PHE A 132 9.10 7.63 5.62
C PHE A 132 10.21 7.58 6.66
N GLY A 133 10.93 8.69 6.80
CA GLY A 133 12.03 8.83 7.74
C GLY A 133 13.36 8.24 7.26
N PHE A 134 13.49 8.02 5.94
CA PHE A 134 14.72 7.47 5.37
C PHE A 134 14.87 7.82 3.89
N ASP A 135 16.12 8.04 3.47
CA ASP A 135 16.54 8.05 2.08
C ASP A 135 17.89 7.34 1.94
N PHE A 136 18.16 6.77 0.77
CA PHE A 136 19.38 6.00 0.52
C PHE A 136 20.58 6.95 0.33
N PRO A 137 21.62 6.86 1.21
CA PRO A 137 22.78 7.77 1.13
C PRO A 137 23.67 7.52 -0.10
N ASP A 138 23.61 6.32 -0.68
CA ASP A 138 24.37 5.91 -1.87
C ASP A 138 23.59 6.06 -3.17
N LYS A 139 22.46 6.80 -3.16
CA LYS A 139 21.66 7.00 -4.37
C LYS A 139 22.42 7.80 -5.41
N ARG A 140 22.33 7.35 -6.67
CA ARG A 140 22.93 8.00 -7.84
C ARG A 140 21.87 8.20 -8.91
N LEU A 141 21.89 9.35 -9.58
CA LEU A 141 20.95 9.64 -10.66
C LEU A 141 21.09 8.60 -11.76
N LEU A 142 20.00 7.92 -12.09
CA LEU A 142 19.90 6.95 -13.17
C LEU A 142 19.34 7.59 -14.45
N ALA A 143 18.24 8.33 -14.32
CA ALA A 143 17.54 8.95 -15.44
C ALA A 143 16.69 10.14 -14.98
N VAL A 144 16.29 10.95 -15.96
CA VAL A 144 15.23 11.95 -15.79
C VAL A 144 14.14 11.62 -16.79
N ASN A 145 12.94 11.32 -16.30
CA ASN A 145 11.80 10.98 -17.12
C ASN A 145 10.65 11.95 -16.86
N HIS A 146 10.19 12.67 -17.88
CA HIS A 146 9.15 13.70 -17.76
C HIS A 146 9.39 14.70 -16.59
N GLY A 147 10.65 15.11 -16.41
CA GLY A 147 11.07 16.03 -15.34
C GLY A 147 11.24 15.37 -13.95
N GLN A 148 10.89 14.11 -13.79
CA GLN A 148 11.09 13.36 -12.55
C GLN A 148 12.46 12.67 -12.56
N ARG A 149 13.20 12.83 -11.47
CA ARG A 149 14.51 12.20 -11.29
C ARG A 149 14.34 10.81 -10.73
N ILE A 150 14.97 9.84 -11.39
CA ILE A 150 14.99 8.43 -10.98
C ILE A 150 16.41 8.08 -10.56
N TYR A 151 16.56 7.48 -9.40
CA TYR A 151 17.85 7.12 -8.85
C TYR A 151 17.97 5.60 -8.69
N ARG A 152 19.21 5.12 -8.65
CA ARG A 152 19.56 3.76 -8.24
C ARG A 152 20.45 3.80 -6.98
N SER A 153 20.45 2.71 -6.22
CA SER A 153 21.30 2.53 -5.04
C SER A 153 21.76 1.07 -4.99
N GLN A 154 23.08 0.87 -4.85
CA GLN A 154 23.64 -0.49 -4.68
C GLN A 154 23.13 -1.17 -3.41
N THR A 155 22.90 -0.38 -2.36
CA THR A 155 22.33 -0.88 -1.12
C THR A 155 20.90 -1.38 -1.34
N LEU A 156 20.06 -0.61 -2.06
CA LEU A 156 18.71 -1.04 -2.41
C LEU A 156 18.71 -2.31 -3.27
N GLU A 157 19.58 -2.40 -4.28
CA GLU A 157 19.72 -3.57 -5.15
C GLU A 157 20.08 -4.83 -4.35
N ARG A 158 20.96 -4.73 -3.37
CA ARG A 158 21.28 -5.86 -2.46
C ARG A 158 20.11 -6.26 -1.57
N LEU A 159 19.30 -5.29 -1.15
CA LEU A 159 18.12 -5.54 -0.32
C LEU A 159 16.96 -6.15 -1.13
N TRP A 160 16.91 -5.88 -2.45
CA TRP A 160 15.93 -6.44 -3.40
C TRP A 160 16.60 -7.38 -4.42
N PRO A 161 16.93 -8.63 -4.06
CA PRO A 161 17.65 -9.55 -4.94
C PRO A 161 16.72 -10.22 -5.98
N TYR A 162 15.50 -9.79 -6.14
CA TYR A 162 14.48 -10.41 -7.01
C TYR A 162 14.39 -9.77 -8.39
N GLY A 163 15.16 -8.70 -8.64
CA GLY A 163 15.16 -8.02 -9.93
C GLY A 163 15.62 -6.57 -9.84
N TYR A 164 14.88 -5.67 -10.46
CA TYR A 164 15.26 -4.27 -10.58
C TYR A 164 14.65 -3.41 -9.48
N SER A 165 15.37 -2.37 -9.10
CA SER A 165 14.88 -1.39 -8.13
C SER A 165 15.23 0.03 -8.54
N SER A 166 14.36 0.98 -8.21
CA SER A 166 14.59 2.40 -8.41
C SER A 166 14.01 3.23 -7.27
N ILE A 167 14.53 4.45 -7.13
CA ILE A 167 14.13 5.45 -6.15
C ILE A 167 13.65 6.68 -6.91
N GLY A 168 12.45 7.18 -6.56
CA GLY A 168 11.86 8.42 -7.06
C GLY A 168 11.73 9.49 -6.00
#